data_af50fbe9801b7d9a23bbc18b6f2c9882
#
_entry.id   af50fbe9801b7d9a23bbc18b6f2c9882
#
_cell.length_a   1.000
_cell.length_b   1.000
_cell.length_c   1.000
_cell.angle_alpha   90.00
_cell.angle_beta   90.00
_cell.angle_gamma   90.00
#
_symmetry.space_group_name_H-M   'P 1'
#
loop_
_entity.id
_entity.type
_entity.pdbx_description
1 polymer ?
#
loop_
_entity_poly.entity_id
_entity_poly.type
_entity_poly.pdbx_seq_one_letter_code
_entity_poly.pdbx_strand_id
1 'polypeptide(L)'
;MKGSQNKSVNSNKVILIVVLFMVAVVGYYCYLVTRSDEKNAEPEITAVDAVMLRDMKHNYPPTPKEVIKYYNEIMKCYYNVDCTQEEIEDLGMRARELYDDELVVHNEWGAYIIALTAEIDAFRESGKKLTSSAVAASTDVDYFEDDGYSFARISCGYTVMQGKESVSSMTIYLLRKDDKGHWRIYGWDLAENVNVGQ
;
A
#
# COMPACT_ATOMS: atom_id res chain seq x y z
N MET A 1 41.10 77.60 12.81
CA MET A 1 41.09 76.35 13.53
C MET A 1 39.67 75.84 13.61
N LYS A 2 39.33 74.80 12.81
CA LYS A 2 38.01 74.20 12.78
C LYS A 2 38.03 72.94 13.69
N GLY A 3 37.34 72.96 14.85
CA GLY A 3 37.21 71.86 15.71
C GLY A 3 36.26 70.77 15.11
N SER A 4 36.81 69.56 14.95
CA SER A 4 36.08 68.38 14.59
C SER A 4 35.27 67.90 15.79
N GLN A 5 33.96 67.97 15.73
CA GLN A 5 33.10 67.37 16.73
C GLN A 5 32.95 65.87 16.40
N ASN A 6 33.66 65.03 17.16
CA ASN A 6 33.43 63.60 17.21
C ASN A 6 32.09 63.34 17.90
N LYS A 7 31.06 63.00 17.12
CA LYS A 7 29.80 62.46 17.64
C LYS A 7 30.06 61.07 18.17
N SER A 8 30.10 60.88 19.50
CA SER A 8 30.14 59.57 20.11
C SER A 8 28.84 58.83 19.74
N VAL A 9 28.96 57.88 18.87
CA VAL A 9 27.85 56.97 18.54
C VAL A 9 27.56 56.11 19.78
N ASN A 10 26.36 56.29 20.31
CA ASN A 10 25.93 55.67 21.57
C ASN A 10 26.00 54.11 21.39
N SER A 11 27.03 53.49 21.90
CA SER A 11 27.38 52.05 21.74
C SER A 11 26.18 51.12 21.95
N ASN A 12 25.33 51.48 22.90
CA ASN A 12 24.10 50.70 23.22
C ASN A 12 23.06 50.71 22.09
N LYS A 13 22.98 51.81 21.30
CA LYS A 13 22.06 51.88 20.14
C LYS A 13 22.59 51.03 18.99
N VAL A 14 23.90 50.98 18.79
CA VAL A 14 24.52 50.14 17.75
C VAL A 14 24.34 48.66 18.07
N ILE A 15 24.54 48.26 19.33
CA ILE A 15 24.34 46.88 19.78
C ILE A 15 22.86 46.48 19.59
N LEU A 16 21.90 47.37 19.92
CA LEU A 16 20.48 47.10 19.74
C LEU A 16 20.12 46.87 18.24
N ILE A 17 20.69 47.66 17.36
CA ILE A 17 20.47 47.54 15.90
C ILE A 17 21.05 46.20 15.38
N VAL A 18 22.24 45.81 15.84
CA VAL A 18 22.88 44.57 15.44
C VAL A 18 22.07 43.35 15.89
N VAL A 19 21.57 43.37 17.14
CA VAL A 19 20.72 42.31 17.67
C VAL A 19 19.40 42.19 16.88
N LEU A 20 18.77 43.32 16.57
CA LEU A 20 17.52 43.35 15.80
C LEU A 20 17.72 42.82 14.38
N PHE A 21 18.88 43.15 13.77
CA PHE A 21 19.25 42.61 12.45
C PHE A 21 19.52 41.11 12.50
N MET A 22 20.19 40.56 13.53
CA MET A 22 20.37 39.12 13.70
C MET A 22 19.03 38.38 13.84
N VAL A 23 18.10 38.92 14.64
CA VAL A 23 16.77 38.31 14.80
C VAL A 23 16.00 38.31 13.46
N ALA A 24 16.11 39.38 12.69
CA ALA A 24 15.48 39.46 11.37
C ALA A 24 16.08 38.44 10.38
N VAL A 25 17.40 38.27 10.37
CA VAL A 25 18.10 37.28 9.53
C VAL A 25 17.72 35.86 9.93
N VAL A 26 17.71 35.54 11.21
CA VAL A 26 17.30 34.21 11.72
C VAL A 26 15.82 33.94 11.40
N GLY A 27 14.95 34.92 11.63
CA GLY A 27 13.52 34.81 11.29
C GLY A 27 13.29 34.59 9.80
N TYR A 28 14.03 35.31 8.94
CA TYR A 28 13.98 35.13 7.48
C TYR A 28 14.53 33.76 7.04
N TYR A 29 15.60 33.30 7.66
CA TYR A 29 16.14 31.95 7.42
C TYR A 29 15.14 30.87 7.81
N CYS A 30 14.53 30.95 8.99
CA CYS A 30 13.49 30.01 9.41
C CYS A 30 12.29 30.04 8.44
N TYR A 31 11.85 31.23 8.02
CA TYR A 31 10.79 31.38 7.01
C TYR A 31 11.14 30.72 5.67
N LEU A 32 12.39 30.88 5.19
CA LEU A 32 12.84 30.23 3.95
C LEU A 32 12.90 28.71 4.08
N VAL A 33 13.39 28.18 5.22
CA VAL A 33 13.48 26.74 5.46
C VAL A 33 12.07 26.15 5.49
N THR A 34 11.15 26.73 6.27
CA THR A 34 9.76 26.24 6.34
C THR A 34 9.06 26.30 4.97
N ARG A 35 9.32 27.33 4.19
CA ARG A 35 8.73 27.46 2.83
C ARG A 35 9.39 26.54 1.81
N SER A 36 10.65 26.13 2.02
CA SER A 36 11.35 25.17 1.16
C SER A 36 10.85 23.74 1.41
N ASP A 37 10.51 23.41 2.67
CA ASP A 37 9.95 22.11 3.03
C ASP A 37 8.57 21.89 2.41
N GLU A 38 7.73 22.93 2.31
CA GLU A 38 6.44 22.85 1.59
C GLU A 38 6.60 22.71 0.06
N LYS A 39 7.69 23.21 -0.53
CA LYS A 39 7.90 23.15 -1.99
C LYS A 39 8.69 21.93 -2.46
N ASN A 40 9.43 21.27 -1.55
CA ASN A 40 10.24 20.08 -1.81
C ASN A 40 9.70 18.83 -1.13
N ALA A 41 8.46 18.83 -0.63
CA ALA A 41 7.78 17.61 -0.32
C ALA A 41 7.59 16.87 -1.66
N GLU A 42 8.51 15.98 -2.02
CA GLU A 42 8.20 14.92 -2.97
C GLU A 42 6.88 14.31 -2.50
N PRO A 43 5.89 14.15 -3.40
CA PRO A 43 4.62 13.56 -3.01
C PRO A 43 4.92 12.23 -2.32
N GLU A 44 4.57 12.11 -1.05
CA GLU A 44 4.76 10.88 -0.29
C GLU A 44 3.92 9.82 -1.01
N ILE A 45 4.61 8.86 -1.67
CA ILE A 45 3.94 7.77 -2.38
C ILE A 45 3.18 6.96 -1.34
N THR A 46 1.87 7.00 -1.39
CA THR A 46 1.02 6.21 -0.49
C THR A 46 1.15 4.71 -0.78
N ALA A 47 0.71 3.86 0.14
CA ALA A 47 0.68 2.42 -0.11
C ALA A 47 -0.22 2.06 -1.30
N VAL A 48 -1.30 2.81 -1.52
CA VAL A 48 -2.20 2.67 -2.66
C VAL A 48 -1.47 3.05 -3.95
N ASP A 49 -0.80 4.21 -3.97
CA ASP A 49 -0.01 4.64 -5.13
C ASP A 49 1.05 3.60 -5.52
N ALA A 50 1.76 3.05 -4.52
CA ALA A 50 2.79 2.03 -4.75
C ALA A 50 2.23 0.79 -5.47
N VAL A 51 1.03 0.36 -5.10
CA VAL A 51 0.32 -0.74 -5.77
C VAL A 51 -0.12 -0.32 -7.17
N MET A 52 -0.69 0.88 -7.32
CA MET A 52 -1.25 1.35 -8.59
C MET A 52 -0.18 1.72 -9.63
N LEU A 53 1.03 2.10 -9.20
CA LEU A 53 2.15 2.41 -10.10
C LEU A 53 2.67 1.19 -10.90
N ARG A 54 2.31 -0.03 -10.51
CA ARG A 54 2.75 -1.21 -11.27
C ARG A 54 2.10 -1.25 -12.66
N ASP A 55 2.94 -1.27 -13.69
CA ASP A 55 2.51 -1.43 -15.08
C ASP A 55 2.15 -2.90 -15.36
N MET A 56 0.87 -3.23 -15.21
CA MET A 56 0.37 -4.59 -15.42
C MET A 56 0.45 -5.05 -16.87
N LYS A 57 0.54 -4.12 -17.80
CA LYS A 57 0.62 -4.44 -19.23
C LYS A 57 2.01 -4.97 -19.63
N HIS A 58 3.07 -4.38 -19.06
CA HIS A 58 4.45 -4.73 -19.42
C HIS A 58 5.18 -5.48 -18.29
N ASN A 59 4.64 -5.47 -17.08
CA ASN A 59 5.26 -6.07 -15.88
C ASN A 59 4.24 -6.89 -15.07
N TYR A 60 3.45 -7.73 -15.77
CA TYR A 60 2.54 -8.66 -15.10
C TYR A 60 3.32 -9.68 -14.24
N PRO A 61 2.83 -10.06 -13.05
CA PRO A 61 3.51 -11.04 -12.19
C PRO A 61 3.75 -12.37 -12.93
N PRO A 62 5.02 -12.82 -13.08
CA PRO A 62 5.34 -13.93 -14.00
C PRO A 62 5.05 -15.31 -13.43
N THR A 63 4.81 -15.45 -12.12
CA THR A 63 4.62 -16.75 -11.46
C THR A 63 3.39 -16.74 -10.55
N PRO A 64 2.78 -17.90 -10.25
CA PRO A 64 1.67 -17.99 -9.30
C PRO A 64 1.98 -17.30 -7.97
N LYS A 65 3.20 -17.49 -7.46
CA LYS A 65 3.65 -16.85 -6.21
C LYS A 65 3.66 -15.34 -6.32
N GLU A 66 4.16 -14.77 -7.41
CA GLU A 66 4.22 -13.31 -7.59
C GLU A 66 2.82 -12.71 -7.83
N VAL A 67 1.90 -13.45 -8.45
CA VAL A 67 0.49 -13.07 -8.55
C VAL A 67 -0.13 -12.93 -7.16
N ILE A 68 0.02 -13.95 -6.31
CA ILE A 68 -0.56 -13.93 -4.95
C ILE A 68 0.15 -12.91 -4.06
N LYS A 69 1.45 -12.68 -4.22
CA LYS A 69 2.14 -11.59 -3.49
C LYS A 69 1.56 -10.24 -3.85
N TYR A 70 1.37 -9.95 -5.13
CA TYR A 70 0.82 -8.68 -5.57
C TYR A 70 -0.64 -8.52 -5.13
N TYR A 71 -1.44 -9.57 -5.21
CA TYR A 71 -2.79 -9.60 -4.66
C TYR A 71 -2.79 -9.27 -3.15
N ASN A 72 -1.83 -9.80 -2.39
CA ASN A 72 -1.68 -9.50 -0.97
C ASN A 72 -1.29 -8.03 -0.69
N GLU A 73 -0.58 -7.37 -1.60
CA GLU A 73 -0.30 -5.93 -1.51
C GLU A 73 -1.60 -5.13 -1.64
N ILE A 74 -2.47 -5.50 -2.57
CA ILE A 74 -3.80 -4.92 -2.73
C ILE A 74 -4.65 -5.14 -1.45
N MET A 75 -4.70 -6.38 -0.94
CA MET A 75 -5.44 -6.71 0.28
C MET A 75 -4.96 -5.91 1.50
N LYS A 76 -3.65 -5.67 1.61
CA LYS A 76 -3.11 -4.83 2.70
C LYS A 76 -3.60 -3.38 2.59
N CYS A 77 -3.76 -2.84 1.39
CA CYS A 77 -4.38 -1.53 1.22
C CYS A 77 -5.84 -1.56 1.70
N TYR A 78 -6.64 -2.54 1.31
CA TYR A 78 -8.03 -2.66 1.75
C TYR A 78 -8.18 -2.66 3.27
N TYR A 79 -7.39 -3.46 3.95
CA TYR A 79 -7.60 -3.75 5.37
C TYR A 79 -6.80 -2.88 6.33
N ASN A 80 -5.73 -2.22 5.87
CA ASN A 80 -4.83 -1.50 6.76
C ASN A 80 -4.70 -0.01 6.44
N VAL A 81 -5.14 0.44 5.26
CA VAL A 81 -5.08 1.84 4.85
C VAL A 81 -6.49 2.43 4.89
N ASP A 82 -6.62 3.67 5.31
CA ASP A 82 -7.89 4.39 5.27
C ASP A 82 -8.13 4.91 3.84
N CYS A 83 -8.53 3.97 2.95
CA CYS A 83 -8.80 4.27 1.56
C CYS A 83 -10.14 5.00 1.39
N THR A 84 -10.15 5.95 0.47
CA THR A 84 -11.39 6.55 -0.05
C THR A 84 -12.18 5.53 -0.89
N GLN A 85 -13.45 5.83 -1.18
CA GLN A 85 -14.26 4.98 -2.05
C GLN A 85 -13.64 4.84 -3.46
N GLU A 86 -13.08 5.91 -4.00
CA GLU A 86 -12.39 5.91 -5.30
C GLU A 86 -11.16 4.99 -5.29
N GLU A 87 -10.34 5.06 -4.24
CA GLU A 87 -9.18 4.16 -4.08
C GLU A 87 -9.60 2.70 -3.91
N ILE A 88 -10.72 2.42 -3.22
CA ILE A 88 -11.26 1.05 -3.11
C ILE A 88 -11.70 0.54 -4.49
N GLU A 89 -12.34 1.38 -5.31
CA GLU A 89 -12.76 1.03 -6.67
C GLU A 89 -11.54 0.78 -7.58
N ASP A 90 -10.54 1.64 -7.54
CA ASP A 90 -9.31 1.49 -8.31
C ASP A 90 -8.53 0.22 -7.94
N LEU A 91 -8.38 -0.04 -6.64
CA LEU A 91 -7.78 -1.27 -6.14
C LEU A 91 -8.62 -2.51 -6.50
N GLY A 92 -9.95 -2.39 -6.49
CA GLY A 92 -10.89 -3.42 -6.93
C GLY A 92 -10.71 -3.78 -8.41
N MET A 93 -10.61 -2.77 -9.27
CA MET A 93 -10.29 -2.96 -10.68
C MET A 93 -8.91 -3.61 -10.86
N ARG A 94 -7.91 -3.17 -10.09
CA ARG A 94 -6.57 -3.74 -10.09
C ARG A 94 -6.54 -5.20 -9.66
N ALA A 95 -7.30 -5.58 -8.64
CA ALA A 95 -7.44 -6.97 -8.21
C ALA A 95 -8.07 -7.84 -9.32
N ARG A 96 -9.08 -7.32 -10.01
CA ARG A 96 -9.73 -8.03 -11.13
C ARG A 96 -8.82 -8.27 -12.33
N GLU A 97 -7.78 -7.44 -12.52
CA GLU A 97 -6.74 -7.72 -13.53
C GLU A 97 -5.94 -9.01 -13.24
N LEU A 98 -5.97 -9.49 -11.99
CA LEU A 98 -5.35 -10.76 -11.60
C LEU A 98 -6.31 -11.95 -11.68
N TYR A 99 -7.62 -11.69 -11.81
CA TYR A 99 -8.63 -12.75 -11.83
C TYR A 99 -8.75 -13.38 -13.20
N ASP A 100 -9.10 -14.65 -13.18
CA ASP A 100 -9.50 -15.39 -14.37
C ASP A 100 -10.83 -14.85 -14.94
N ASP A 101 -11.00 -14.96 -16.25
CA ASP A 101 -12.18 -14.43 -16.92
C ASP A 101 -13.49 -15.06 -16.39
N GLU A 102 -13.49 -16.34 -16.03
CA GLU A 102 -14.64 -16.99 -15.42
C GLU A 102 -14.96 -16.41 -14.04
N LEU A 103 -13.93 -16.17 -13.21
CA LEU A 103 -14.12 -15.52 -11.93
C LEU A 103 -14.67 -14.10 -12.08
N VAL A 104 -14.19 -13.36 -13.08
CA VAL A 104 -14.67 -12.01 -13.41
C VAL A 104 -16.14 -12.02 -13.84
N VAL A 105 -16.54 -12.97 -14.68
CA VAL A 105 -17.94 -13.10 -15.16
C VAL A 105 -18.89 -13.42 -14.01
N HIS A 106 -18.48 -14.30 -13.08
CA HIS A 106 -19.31 -14.66 -11.94
C HIS A 106 -19.38 -13.58 -10.84
N ASN A 107 -18.50 -12.57 -10.91
CA ASN A 107 -18.47 -11.44 -10.00
C ASN A 107 -18.72 -10.14 -10.76
N GLU A 108 -20.00 -9.89 -11.11
CA GLU A 108 -20.42 -8.66 -11.79
C GLU A 108 -19.95 -7.44 -10.99
N TRP A 109 -19.45 -6.41 -11.71
CA TRP A 109 -18.75 -5.28 -11.07
C TRP A 109 -19.54 -4.57 -9.98
N GLY A 110 -20.80 -4.26 -10.24
CA GLY A 110 -21.63 -3.54 -9.27
C GLY A 110 -21.85 -4.32 -7.99
N ALA A 111 -22.14 -5.62 -8.10
CA ALA A 111 -22.29 -6.49 -6.94
C ALA A 111 -20.97 -6.72 -6.21
N TYR A 112 -19.88 -6.89 -6.96
CA TYR A 112 -18.54 -7.09 -6.41
C TYR A 112 -18.08 -5.90 -5.57
N ILE A 113 -18.18 -4.65 -6.09
CA ILE A 113 -17.68 -3.48 -5.37
C ILE A 113 -18.51 -3.17 -4.12
N ILE A 114 -19.82 -3.39 -4.16
CA ILE A 114 -20.69 -3.25 -2.99
C ILE A 114 -20.28 -4.26 -1.90
N ALA A 115 -20.08 -5.51 -2.26
CA ALA A 115 -19.68 -6.55 -1.32
C ALA A 115 -18.29 -6.29 -0.75
N LEU A 116 -17.33 -5.89 -1.59
CA LEU A 116 -15.97 -5.55 -1.18
C LEU A 116 -15.96 -4.37 -0.20
N THR A 117 -16.66 -3.27 -0.52
CA THR A 117 -16.74 -2.11 0.38
C THR A 117 -17.33 -2.50 1.73
N ALA A 118 -18.42 -3.25 1.74
CA ALA A 118 -19.06 -3.71 2.97
C ALA A 118 -18.13 -4.62 3.80
N GLU A 119 -17.34 -5.48 3.16
CA GLU A 119 -16.36 -6.33 3.83
C GLU A 119 -15.23 -5.50 4.46
N ILE A 120 -14.69 -4.52 3.72
CA ILE A 120 -13.64 -3.61 4.20
C ILE A 120 -14.13 -2.84 5.42
N ASP A 121 -15.34 -2.27 5.34
CA ASP A 121 -15.94 -1.50 6.44
C ASP A 121 -16.13 -2.37 7.67
N ALA A 122 -16.72 -3.55 7.53
CA ALA A 122 -16.90 -4.49 8.64
C ALA A 122 -15.56 -4.93 9.26
N PHE A 123 -14.54 -5.13 8.45
CA PHE A 123 -13.20 -5.49 8.94
C PHE A 123 -12.59 -4.34 9.77
N ARG A 124 -12.67 -3.11 9.28
CA ARG A 124 -12.17 -1.91 9.96
C ARG A 124 -12.94 -1.60 11.24
N GLU A 125 -14.28 -1.64 11.19
CA GLU A 125 -15.14 -1.43 12.37
C GLU A 125 -14.88 -2.43 13.49
N SER A 126 -14.51 -3.67 13.13
CA SER A 126 -14.13 -4.69 14.11
C SER A 126 -12.76 -4.45 14.76
N GLY A 127 -12.02 -3.41 14.35
CA GLY A 127 -10.67 -3.10 14.85
C GLY A 127 -9.62 -4.14 14.46
N LYS A 128 -9.88 -4.94 13.43
CA LYS A 128 -8.95 -5.93 12.90
C LYS A 128 -7.87 -5.27 12.04
N LYS A 129 -6.70 -5.94 11.97
CA LYS A 129 -5.59 -5.58 11.09
C LYS A 129 -4.97 -6.83 10.48
N LEU A 130 -4.73 -6.80 9.19
CA LEU A 130 -3.97 -7.84 8.48
C LEU A 130 -2.47 -7.62 8.75
N THR A 131 -1.88 -8.39 9.66
CA THR A 131 -0.50 -8.19 10.11
C THR A 131 0.53 -8.99 9.34
N SER A 132 0.12 -10.11 8.74
CA SER A 132 0.99 -10.96 7.94
C SER A 132 0.24 -11.61 6.79
N SER A 133 0.95 -11.77 5.67
CA SER A 133 0.57 -12.62 4.54
C SER A 133 1.82 -13.38 4.09
N ALA A 134 1.82 -14.70 4.22
CA ALA A 134 2.96 -15.56 3.92
C ALA A 134 2.61 -16.52 2.78
N VAL A 135 3.06 -16.21 1.57
CA VAL A 135 2.88 -17.06 0.40
C VAL A 135 3.89 -18.23 0.45
N ALA A 136 3.43 -19.43 0.18
CA ALA A 136 4.26 -20.64 0.14
C ALA A 136 5.52 -20.48 -0.74
N ALA A 137 6.52 -21.32 -0.53
CA ALA A 137 7.73 -21.30 -1.35
C ALA A 137 7.39 -21.70 -2.81
N SER A 138 8.19 -21.23 -3.77
CA SER A 138 7.95 -21.58 -5.18
C SER A 138 8.08 -23.07 -5.46
N THR A 139 8.82 -23.80 -4.62
CA THR A 139 8.96 -25.26 -4.66
C THR A 139 7.69 -26.00 -4.20
N ASP A 140 6.81 -25.31 -3.47
CA ASP A 140 5.61 -25.88 -2.89
C ASP A 140 4.35 -25.56 -3.74
N VAL A 141 4.57 -25.01 -4.92
CA VAL A 141 3.51 -24.81 -5.91
C VAL A 141 3.22 -26.13 -6.60
N ASP A 142 1.99 -26.58 -6.52
CA ASP A 142 1.51 -27.77 -7.20
C ASP A 142 0.98 -27.40 -8.60
N TYR A 143 1.68 -27.85 -9.65
CA TYR A 143 1.31 -27.61 -11.04
C TYR A 143 0.66 -28.87 -11.62
N PHE A 144 -0.47 -28.69 -12.29
CA PHE A 144 -1.17 -29.78 -12.95
C PHE A 144 -1.92 -29.30 -14.21
N GLU A 145 -2.37 -30.23 -15.02
CA GLU A 145 -3.21 -29.97 -16.17
C GLU A 145 -4.57 -30.62 -15.96
N ASP A 146 -5.62 -29.90 -16.32
CA ASP A 146 -7.00 -30.38 -16.27
C ASP A 146 -7.78 -29.77 -17.46
N ASP A 147 -8.53 -30.61 -18.17
CA ASP A 147 -9.33 -30.24 -19.36
C ASP A 147 -8.59 -29.35 -20.38
N GLY A 148 -7.29 -29.62 -20.54
CA GLY A 148 -6.42 -28.90 -21.50
C GLY A 148 -5.91 -27.55 -21.02
N TYR A 149 -6.18 -27.15 -19.77
CA TYR A 149 -5.66 -25.97 -19.13
C TYR A 149 -4.55 -26.29 -18.13
N SER A 150 -3.56 -25.41 -18.06
CA SER A 150 -2.53 -25.49 -17.01
C SER A 150 -3.01 -24.78 -15.76
N PHE A 151 -2.95 -25.48 -14.64
CA PHE A 151 -3.30 -24.96 -13.31
C PHE A 151 -2.11 -24.93 -12.37
N ALA A 152 -2.20 -24.06 -11.36
CA ALA A 152 -1.26 -24.01 -10.25
C ALA A 152 -2.03 -23.83 -8.95
N ARG A 153 -1.70 -24.64 -7.95
CA ARG A 153 -2.25 -24.52 -6.59
C ARG A 153 -1.15 -24.01 -5.66
N ILE A 154 -1.46 -22.97 -4.88
CA ILE A 154 -0.52 -22.37 -3.93
C ILE A 154 -1.24 -21.94 -2.67
N SER A 155 -0.62 -22.19 -1.50
CA SER A 155 -1.16 -21.75 -0.23
C SER A 155 -0.59 -20.39 0.22
N CYS A 156 -1.40 -19.66 0.97
CA CYS A 156 -1.01 -18.43 1.63
C CYS A 156 -1.57 -18.38 3.05
N GLY A 157 -0.69 -18.22 4.03
CA GLY A 157 -1.07 -18.02 5.42
C GLY A 157 -1.33 -16.54 5.70
N TYR A 158 -2.42 -16.25 6.40
CA TYR A 158 -2.79 -14.91 6.83
C TYR A 158 -2.85 -14.85 8.35
N THR A 159 -2.38 -13.74 8.91
CA THR A 159 -2.52 -13.44 10.33
C THR A 159 -3.24 -12.13 10.51
N VAL A 160 -4.34 -12.17 11.25
CA VAL A 160 -5.16 -11.01 11.57
C VAL A 160 -5.09 -10.78 13.08
N MET A 161 -4.83 -9.56 13.50
CA MET A 161 -4.89 -9.14 14.90
C MET A 161 -6.17 -8.37 15.18
N GLN A 162 -6.79 -8.65 16.34
CA GLN A 162 -7.89 -7.87 16.91
C GLN A 162 -7.56 -7.56 18.38
N GLY A 163 -7.21 -6.33 18.66
CA GLY A 163 -6.69 -5.95 19.98
C GLY A 163 -5.39 -6.70 20.31
N LYS A 164 -5.45 -7.62 21.29
CA LYS A 164 -4.31 -8.49 21.68
C LYS A 164 -4.41 -9.91 21.16
N GLU A 165 -5.50 -10.24 20.50
CA GLU A 165 -5.73 -11.59 19.97
C GLU A 165 -5.21 -11.66 18.53
N SER A 166 -4.64 -12.82 18.18
CA SER A 166 -4.13 -13.12 16.86
C SER A 166 -4.79 -14.38 16.32
N VAL A 167 -5.36 -14.30 15.14
CA VAL A 167 -5.98 -15.43 14.44
C VAL A 167 -5.22 -15.66 13.14
N SER A 168 -4.81 -16.88 12.91
CA SER A 168 -4.17 -17.29 11.65
C SER A 168 -5.11 -18.20 10.87
N SER A 169 -5.13 -18.02 9.56
CA SER A 169 -5.85 -18.84 8.60
C SER A 169 -4.95 -19.18 7.43
N MET A 170 -5.29 -20.22 6.70
CA MET A 170 -4.61 -20.59 5.46
C MET A 170 -5.62 -20.63 4.33
N THR A 171 -5.28 -19.97 3.24
CA THR A 171 -6.06 -19.96 2.01
C THR A 171 -5.29 -20.71 0.93
N ILE A 172 -5.98 -21.54 0.18
CA ILE A 172 -5.46 -22.23 -0.99
C ILE A 172 -5.99 -21.49 -2.22
N TYR A 173 -5.09 -20.97 -3.02
CA TYR A 173 -5.42 -20.34 -4.29
C TYR A 173 -5.23 -21.32 -5.44
N LEU A 174 -6.20 -21.35 -6.34
CA LEU A 174 -6.11 -22.03 -7.62
C LEU A 174 -5.94 -20.97 -8.69
N LEU A 175 -4.89 -21.10 -9.49
CA LEU A 175 -4.62 -20.22 -10.63
C LEU A 175 -4.68 -21.03 -11.92
N ARG A 176 -5.21 -20.43 -12.97
CA ARG A 176 -5.22 -20.97 -14.33
C ARG A 176 -4.32 -20.11 -15.22
N LYS A 177 -3.64 -20.72 -16.16
CA LYS A 177 -2.81 -20.01 -17.13
C LYS A 177 -3.65 -19.57 -18.32
N ASP A 178 -3.63 -18.27 -18.61
CA ASP A 178 -4.35 -17.71 -19.76
C ASP A 178 -3.59 -17.93 -21.10
N ASP A 179 -4.24 -17.61 -22.23
CA ASP A 179 -3.66 -17.75 -23.57
C ASP A 179 -2.42 -16.88 -23.81
N LYS A 180 -2.19 -15.86 -22.97
CA LYS A 180 -1.00 -15.00 -22.99
C LYS A 180 0.14 -15.56 -22.13
N GLY A 181 -0.11 -16.66 -21.44
CA GLY A 181 0.84 -17.28 -20.52
C GLY A 181 0.86 -16.68 -19.12
N HIS A 182 -0.10 -15.81 -18.76
CA HIS A 182 -0.23 -15.24 -17.45
C HIS A 182 -1.00 -16.16 -16.51
N TRP A 183 -0.55 -16.24 -15.28
CA TRP A 183 -1.29 -16.94 -14.23
C TRP A 183 -2.40 -16.04 -13.68
N ARG A 184 -3.66 -16.50 -13.74
CA ARG A 184 -4.86 -15.79 -13.28
C ARG A 184 -5.46 -16.53 -12.09
N ILE A 185 -5.94 -15.79 -11.09
CA ILE A 185 -6.64 -16.37 -9.95
C ILE A 185 -7.99 -16.89 -10.41
N TYR A 186 -8.14 -18.20 -10.46
CA TYR A 186 -9.37 -18.90 -10.84
C TYR A 186 -10.34 -19.01 -9.67
N GLY A 187 -9.82 -19.15 -8.45
CA GLY A 187 -10.59 -19.20 -7.22
C GLY A 187 -9.71 -19.42 -6.00
N TRP A 188 -10.33 -19.42 -4.86
CA TRP A 188 -9.67 -19.74 -3.57
C TRP A 188 -10.65 -20.37 -2.60
N ASP A 189 -10.08 -21.11 -1.63
CA ASP A 189 -10.82 -21.72 -0.53
C ASP A 189 -10.00 -21.65 0.75
N LEU A 190 -10.69 -21.64 1.90
CA LEU A 190 -10.03 -21.79 3.19
C LEU A 190 -9.57 -23.25 3.34
N ALA A 191 -8.31 -23.46 3.71
CA ALA A 191 -7.85 -24.78 4.04
C ALA A 191 -8.58 -25.25 5.31
N GLU A 192 -9.44 -26.25 5.17
CA GLU A 192 -10.09 -26.89 6.32
C GLU A 192 -9.01 -27.52 7.22
N ASN A 193 -8.98 -27.11 8.50
CA ASN A 193 -8.18 -27.73 9.56
C ASN A 193 -6.67 -27.87 9.32
N VAL A 194 -5.97 -26.76 9.04
CA VAL A 194 -4.56 -26.74 9.43
C VAL A 194 -4.51 -26.43 10.93
N ASN A 195 -4.56 -27.50 11.76
CA ASN A 195 -4.03 -27.42 13.11
C ASN A 195 -2.57 -27.00 12.94
N VAL A 196 -2.29 -25.72 13.10
CA VAL A 196 -0.92 -25.22 13.25
C VAL A 196 -0.46 -25.82 14.59
N GLY A 197 0.23 -26.93 14.47
CA GLY A 197 0.65 -27.79 15.58
C GLY A 197 1.38 -27.00 16.65
N GLN A 198 1.10 -27.42 17.84
CA GLN A 198 1.72 -27.15 19.13
C GLN A 198 3.24 -27.03 19.05
#